data_ce531c1a2f8bb7c31e8137de3dbf21c9
#
_entry.id   ce531c1a2f8bb7c31e8137de3dbf21c9
#
_cell.length_a   1.000
_cell.length_b   1.000
_cell.length_c   1.000
_cell.angle_alpha   90.00
_cell.angle_beta   90.00
_cell.angle_gamma   90.00
#
_symmetry.space_group_name_H-M   'P 1'
#
loop_
_entity.id
_entity.type
_entity.pdbx_description
1 polymer ?
#
loop_
_entity_poly.entity_id
_entity_poly.type
_entity_poly.pdbx_seq_one_letter_code
_entity_poly.pdbx_strand_id
1 'polypeptide(L)'
;MAARAGQLRSFRSTTAAAAGSYTTIDVTSPRSGKYDPVPTTKPASARPIDTRKSQLIRTYTSLLRSTPLILFFQHSNLTAVEWAAVRRELKKAVDAVPEAPQPSDQSFVDLSSQLRLQVVRTNMFDVALRIVEFHNPALYKASPSAHAKNQGQLVHDLSETAFQAIREATIPPNSAYAQLQPLMVGPIAALVLPAVSPAHLAAALSVLSPVHGMFPAPSRKKSPGYHDPICQNGLAKLMLVGGRIEGKVFDQAGVNWVGTIEGGLDGLRAQLVATLQGAGLGVTAALEGGSRNIWLALESRRVQLDGENDKPEP
;
A
#
# COMPACT_ATOMS: atom_id res chain seq x y z
N MET A 1 -9.17 43.15 -62.61
CA MET A 1 -8.27 42.35 -61.74
C MET A 1 -8.04 43.12 -60.46
N ALA A 2 -8.71 42.73 -59.36
CA ALA A 2 -8.65 43.43 -58.07
C ALA A 2 -8.09 42.48 -57.06
N ALA A 3 -6.94 42.78 -56.46
CA ALA A 3 -6.29 42.07 -55.41
C ALA A 3 -6.99 42.36 -54.04
N ARG A 4 -7.45 41.35 -53.37
CA ARG A 4 -8.03 41.42 -51.99
C ARG A 4 -6.92 41.30 -50.96
N ALA A 5 -6.65 42.40 -50.25
CA ALA A 5 -5.81 42.39 -49.06
C ALA A 5 -6.55 41.78 -47.89
N GLY A 6 -5.98 40.72 -47.27
CA GLY A 6 -6.48 40.11 -46.07
C GLY A 6 -6.04 40.88 -44.84
N GLN A 7 -7.01 41.36 -44.06
CA GLN A 7 -6.78 41.97 -42.74
C GLN A 7 -6.53 40.91 -41.68
N LEU A 8 -5.34 40.92 -41.10
CA LEU A 8 -5.01 40.20 -39.87
C LEU A 8 -5.64 40.91 -38.66
N ARG A 9 -6.66 40.32 -38.06
CA ARG A 9 -7.22 40.76 -36.76
C ARG A 9 -6.29 40.32 -35.63
N SER A 10 -5.65 41.27 -34.99
CA SER A 10 -4.93 41.06 -33.73
C SER A 10 -5.95 40.88 -32.59
N PHE A 11 -5.98 39.72 -31.96
CA PHE A 11 -6.69 39.54 -30.71
C PHE A 11 -5.85 40.12 -29.56
N ARG A 12 -6.26 41.27 -29.05
CA ARG A 12 -5.81 41.73 -27.72
C ARG A 12 -6.61 40.99 -26.65
N SER A 13 -5.97 40.06 -25.93
CA SER A 13 -6.51 39.50 -24.69
C SER A 13 -6.17 40.45 -23.54
N THR A 14 -7.14 41.17 -23.03
CA THR A 14 -7.07 41.86 -21.73
C THR A 14 -7.32 40.86 -20.63
N THR A 15 -6.25 40.30 -20.08
CA THR A 15 -6.33 39.59 -18.78
C THR A 15 -6.10 40.59 -17.68
N ALA A 16 -7.15 40.82 -16.88
CA ALA A 16 -7.06 41.55 -15.64
C ALA A 16 -6.13 40.81 -14.65
N ALA A 17 -5.07 41.47 -14.24
CA ALA A 17 -4.13 40.98 -13.26
C ALA A 17 -4.77 40.98 -11.87
N ALA A 18 -5.08 39.79 -11.35
CA ALA A 18 -5.24 39.61 -9.92
C ALA A 18 -3.84 39.54 -9.31
N ALA A 19 -3.45 40.58 -8.60
CA ALA A 19 -2.18 40.65 -7.88
C ALA A 19 -2.20 39.75 -6.66
N GLY A 20 -1.88 38.47 -6.88
CA GLY A 20 -1.40 37.58 -5.83
C GLY A 20 0.13 37.70 -5.79
N SER A 21 0.68 38.15 -4.70
CA SER A 21 2.13 38.23 -4.49
C SER A 21 2.72 36.84 -4.39
N TYR A 22 2.99 36.23 -5.55
CA TYR A 22 3.86 35.05 -5.61
C TYR A 22 5.29 35.58 -5.57
N THR A 23 6.01 35.27 -4.51
CA THR A 23 7.46 35.41 -4.48
C THR A 23 8.01 34.45 -5.55
N THR A 24 8.28 34.98 -6.73
CA THR A 24 9.06 34.29 -7.75
C THR A 24 10.42 33.97 -7.15
N ILE A 25 10.70 32.69 -6.92
CA ILE A 25 12.02 32.24 -6.57
C ILE A 25 12.89 32.46 -7.79
N ASP A 26 13.72 33.47 -7.77
CA ASP A 26 14.66 33.80 -8.83
C ASP A 26 15.70 32.68 -8.91
N VAL A 27 15.50 31.76 -9.85
CA VAL A 27 16.38 30.58 -10.04
C VAL A 27 17.72 31.00 -10.67
N THR A 28 17.85 32.26 -11.12
CA THR A 28 19.04 32.78 -11.80
C THR A 28 20.03 33.52 -10.93
N SER A 29 19.69 33.86 -9.66
CA SER A 29 20.67 34.46 -8.76
C SER A 29 21.62 33.37 -8.23
N PRO A 30 22.94 33.52 -8.39
CA PRO A 30 23.89 32.65 -7.72
C PRO A 30 23.70 32.86 -6.21
N ARG A 31 23.11 31.88 -5.55
CA ARG A 31 23.04 31.85 -4.09
C ARG A 31 24.46 31.81 -3.54
N SER A 32 24.99 32.96 -3.22
CA SER A 32 26.23 33.12 -2.45
C SER A 32 25.95 32.75 -0.97
N GLY A 33 25.65 31.50 -0.74
CA GLY A 33 25.48 30.94 0.60
C GLY A 33 26.50 29.85 0.80
N LYS A 34 27.01 29.73 2.01
CA LYS A 34 27.93 28.69 2.49
C LYS A 34 27.42 27.23 2.37
N TYR A 35 26.36 27.03 1.60
CA TYR A 35 25.74 25.75 1.37
C TYR A 35 26.00 25.36 -0.07
N ASP A 36 26.91 24.42 -0.27
CA ASP A 36 27.04 23.80 -1.56
C ASP A 36 25.66 23.29 -1.99
N PRO A 37 25.17 23.74 -3.15
CA PRO A 37 24.00 23.14 -3.73
C PRO A 37 24.30 21.65 -3.84
N VAL A 38 23.29 20.85 -3.63
CA VAL A 38 23.27 19.40 -3.78
C VAL A 38 24.36 18.91 -4.71
N PRO A 39 25.27 18.02 -4.26
CA PRO A 39 26.33 17.54 -5.12
C PRO A 39 25.74 16.94 -6.39
N THR A 40 25.94 17.62 -7.49
CA THR A 40 25.39 17.26 -8.80
C THR A 40 26.01 15.95 -9.32
N THR A 41 27.15 15.55 -8.77
CA THR A 41 27.97 14.47 -9.31
C THR A 41 27.78 13.12 -8.65
N LYS A 42 27.28 13.05 -7.39
CA LYS A 42 27.12 11.78 -6.67
C LYS A 42 25.79 11.68 -5.91
N PRO A 43 24.63 11.66 -6.61
CA PRO A 43 23.38 11.28 -5.98
C PRO A 43 23.39 9.79 -5.61
N ALA A 44 22.41 9.31 -4.85
CA ALA A 44 22.28 7.91 -4.48
C ALA A 44 22.32 6.94 -5.67
N SER A 45 21.94 7.38 -6.86
CA SER A 45 22.05 6.64 -8.11
C SER A 45 23.37 6.84 -8.87
N ALA A 46 24.34 7.55 -8.32
CA ALA A 46 25.56 8.00 -8.97
C ALA A 46 25.30 8.80 -10.27
N ARG A 47 24.20 9.53 -10.37
CA ARG A 47 23.77 10.29 -11.54
C ARG A 47 23.34 11.71 -11.19
N PRO A 48 23.43 12.67 -12.11
CA PRO A 48 22.92 14.02 -11.90
C PRO A 48 21.42 14.01 -11.55
N ILE A 49 21.00 14.95 -10.69
CA ILE A 49 19.63 15.04 -10.16
C ILE A 49 18.60 15.28 -11.27
N ASP A 50 18.96 16.00 -12.30
CA ASP A 50 18.09 16.40 -13.41
C ASP A 50 17.76 15.25 -14.38
N THR A 51 18.47 14.12 -14.24
CA THR A 51 18.24 13.00 -15.14
C THR A 51 16.89 12.32 -14.87
N ARG A 52 16.25 11.83 -15.93
CA ARG A 52 15.01 11.05 -15.84
C ARG A 52 15.10 9.89 -14.84
N LYS A 53 16.26 9.27 -14.72
CA LYS A 53 16.47 8.16 -13.79
C LYS A 53 16.44 8.62 -12.33
N SER A 54 17.05 9.75 -12.02
CA SER A 54 17.00 10.35 -10.67
C SER A 54 15.58 10.80 -10.31
N GLN A 55 14.84 11.35 -11.26
CA GLN A 55 13.42 11.70 -11.08
C GLN A 55 12.58 10.45 -10.76
N LEU A 56 12.82 9.33 -11.46
CA LEU A 56 12.14 8.06 -11.17
C LEU A 56 12.49 7.52 -9.77
N ILE A 57 13.75 7.59 -9.34
CA ILE A 57 14.14 7.21 -7.98
C ILE A 57 13.38 8.05 -6.96
N ARG A 58 13.31 9.37 -7.14
CA ARG A 58 12.54 10.27 -6.26
C ARG A 58 11.06 9.88 -6.21
N THR A 59 10.46 9.60 -7.35
CA THR A 59 9.05 9.17 -7.42
C THR A 59 8.84 7.85 -6.69
N TYR A 60 9.76 6.88 -6.87
CA TYR A 60 9.64 5.58 -6.21
C TYR A 60 9.93 5.64 -4.71
N THR A 61 10.89 6.46 -4.26
CA THR A 61 11.13 6.65 -2.83
C THR A 61 9.95 7.32 -2.14
N SER A 62 9.35 8.34 -2.77
CA SER A 62 8.15 8.96 -2.22
C SER A 62 6.98 7.96 -2.17
N LEU A 63 6.79 7.17 -3.21
CA LEU A 63 5.76 6.14 -3.28
C LEU A 63 5.94 5.08 -2.19
N LEU A 64 7.16 4.56 -2.01
CA LEU A 64 7.46 3.55 -0.99
C LEU A 64 7.27 4.06 0.45
N ARG A 65 7.44 5.36 0.68
CA ARG A 65 7.24 5.99 1.99
C ARG A 65 5.79 6.37 2.27
N SER A 66 5.05 6.79 1.22
CA SER A 66 3.67 7.26 1.37
C SER A 66 2.62 6.15 1.31
N THR A 67 2.93 5.04 0.62
CA THR A 67 1.94 3.97 0.40
C THR A 67 2.25 2.74 1.21
N PRO A 68 1.31 2.30 2.07
CA PRO A 68 1.48 1.13 2.92
C PRO A 68 1.27 -0.19 2.15
N LEU A 69 0.53 -0.20 1.04
CA LEU A 69 0.22 -1.41 0.29
C LEU A 69 0.66 -1.30 -1.17
N ILE A 70 1.59 -2.17 -1.56
CA ILE A 70 2.12 -2.27 -2.92
C ILE A 70 2.17 -3.74 -3.32
N LEU A 71 1.47 -4.11 -4.40
CA LEU A 71 1.54 -5.45 -4.98
C LEU A 71 2.40 -5.46 -6.23
N PHE A 72 3.18 -6.51 -6.41
CA PHE A 72 4.07 -6.69 -7.54
C PHE A 72 3.54 -7.75 -8.49
N PHE A 73 3.40 -7.36 -9.74
CA PHE A 73 3.00 -8.24 -10.83
C PHE A 73 4.11 -8.33 -11.87
N GLN A 74 4.45 -9.52 -12.27
CA GLN A 74 5.27 -9.71 -13.46
C GLN A 74 4.37 -9.66 -14.69
N HIS A 75 4.79 -8.95 -15.72
CA HIS A 75 4.02 -8.84 -16.95
C HIS A 75 4.84 -9.27 -18.16
N SER A 76 4.19 -9.85 -19.16
CA SER A 76 4.82 -10.24 -20.41
C SER A 76 4.12 -9.56 -21.58
N ASN A 77 4.86 -8.68 -22.28
CA ASN A 77 4.46 -8.08 -23.55
C ASN A 77 2.99 -7.59 -23.64
N LEU A 78 2.56 -6.82 -22.66
CA LEU A 78 1.23 -6.19 -22.65
C LEU A 78 1.18 -5.01 -23.61
N THR A 79 0.15 -4.98 -24.44
CA THR A 79 -0.15 -3.84 -25.33
C THR A 79 -0.77 -2.68 -24.57
N ALA A 80 -0.70 -1.46 -25.11
CA ALA A 80 -1.30 -0.28 -24.48
C ALA A 80 -2.82 -0.41 -24.32
N VAL A 81 -3.48 -1.08 -25.27
CA VAL A 81 -4.95 -1.33 -25.24
C VAL A 81 -5.31 -2.30 -24.11
N GLU A 82 -4.55 -3.39 -23.95
CA GLU A 82 -4.71 -4.34 -22.86
C GLU A 82 -4.51 -3.67 -21.49
N TRP A 83 -3.47 -2.83 -21.35
CA TRP A 83 -3.24 -2.05 -20.13
C TRP A 83 -4.41 -1.13 -19.78
N ALA A 84 -4.96 -0.45 -20.78
CA ALA A 84 -6.11 0.45 -20.59
C ALA A 84 -7.36 -0.35 -20.17
N ALA A 85 -7.59 -1.52 -20.78
CA ALA A 85 -8.71 -2.39 -20.45
C ALA A 85 -8.59 -2.93 -19.01
N VAL A 86 -7.42 -3.44 -18.62
CA VAL A 86 -7.19 -3.94 -17.26
C VAL A 86 -7.37 -2.85 -16.22
N ARG A 87 -6.84 -1.64 -16.44
CA ARG A 87 -7.03 -0.51 -15.51
C ARG A 87 -8.48 -0.10 -15.38
N ARG A 88 -9.25 -0.12 -16.48
CA ARG A 88 -10.68 0.21 -16.46
C ARG A 88 -11.47 -0.78 -15.64
N GLU A 89 -11.28 -2.09 -15.87
CA GLU A 89 -11.99 -3.13 -15.12
C GLU A 89 -11.56 -3.16 -13.65
N LEU A 90 -10.28 -2.94 -13.37
CA LEU A 90 -9.76 -2.82 -12.00
C LEU A 90 -10.44 -1.65 -11.26
N LYS A 91 -10.50 -0.48 -11.88
CA LYS A 91 -11.15 0.68 -11.30
C LYS A 91 -12.63 0.40 -11.05
N LYS A 92 -13.34 -0.17 -12.02
CA LYS A 92 -14.75 -0.54 -11.90
C LYS A 92 -15.00 -1.53 -10.73
N ALA A 93 -14.12 -2.51 -10.55
CA ALA A 93 -14.25 -3.47 -9.46
C ALA A 93 -14.02 -2.83 -8.09
N VAL A 94 -13.07 -1.90 -7.99
CA VAL A 94 -12.78 -1.19 -6.75
C VAL A 94 -13.84 -0.15 -6.43
N ASP A 95 -14.38 0.57 -7.43
CA ASP A 95 -15.50 1.51 -7.26
C ASP A 95 -16.80 0.81 -6.80
N ALA A 96 -16.95 -0.49 -7.10
CA ALA A 96 -18.11 -1.28 -6.67
C ALA A 96 -18.05 -1.71 -5.20
N VAL A 97 -16.92 -1.56 -4.52
CA VAL A 97 -16.78 -1.91 -3.10
C VAL A 97 -17.42 -0.81 -2.26
N PRO A 98 -18.41 -1.14 -1.40
CA PRO A 98 -18.99 -0.16 -0.50
C PRO A 98 -17.91 0.32 0.47
N GLU A 99 -17.70 1.61 0.52
CA GLU A 99 -16.78 2.24 1.44
C GLU A 99 -17.34 2.12 2.85
N ALA A 100 -16.63 1.38 3.71
CA ALA A 100 -17.04 1.26 5.11
C ALA A 100 -16.96 2.64 5.78
N PRO A 101 -18.02 3.10 6.46
CA PRO A 101 -18.00 4.38 7.16
C PRO A 101 -16.91 4.33 8.24
N GLN A 102 -15.83 5.05 8.03
CA GLN A 102 -14.78 5.23 9.04
C GLN A 102 -15.26 6.26 10.06
N PRO A 103 -15.26 5.93 11.36
CA PRO A 103 -15.77 6.81 12.42
C PRO A 103 -14.87 7.99 12.76
N SER A 104 -13.84 8.27 12.00
CA SER A 104 -12.90 9.37 12.29
C SER A 104 -12.93 10.44 11.19
N ASP A 105 -12.94 11.71 11.63
CA ASP A 105 -12.90 12.97 10.87
C ASP A 105 -11.73 13.13 9.86
N GLN A 106 -11.15 12.05 9.40
CA GLN A 106 -10.13 12.10 8.35
C GLN A 106 -10.85 12.21 7.02
N SER A 107 -10.58 13.31 6.32
CA SER A 107 -11.02 13.62 4.96
C SER A 107 -11.17 12.35 4.12
N PHE A 108 -12.36 12.15 3.57
CA PHE A 108 -12.70 11.07 2.64
C PHE A 108 -11.64 11.00 1.53
N VAL A 109 -10.75 10.06 1.66
CA VAL A 109 -9.77 9.78 0.61
C VAL A 109 -10.37 8.68 -0.24
N ASP A 110 -10.92 9.04 -1.40
CA ASP A 110 -11.41 8.07 -2.39
C ASP A 110 -10.27 7.12 -2.76
N LEU A 111 -10.26 5.94 -2.15
CA LEU A 111 -9.24 4.91 -2.39
C LEU A 111 -9.21 4.49 -3.85
N SER A 112 -10.37 4.47 -4.51
CA SER A 112 -10.50 4.10 -5.91
C SER A 112 -9.84 5.10 -6.87
N SER A 113 -9.90 6.39 -6.57
CA SER A 113 -9.29 7.44 -7.39
C SER A 113 -7.77 7.43 -7.31
N GLN A 114 -7.22 7.02 -6.18
CA GLN A 114 -5.77 6.99 -5.92
C GLN A 114 -5.12 5.65 -6.26
N LEU A 115 -5.92 4.62 -6.52
CA LEU A 115 -5.42 3.34 -6.96
C LEU A 115 -4.68 3.47 -8.29
N ARG A 116 -3.42 3.00 -8.33
CA ARG A 116 -2.58 3.10 -9.53
C ARG A 116 -1.92 1.77 -9.86
N LEU A 117 -2.20 1.28 -11.06
CA LEU A 117 -1.43 0.19 -11.67
C LEU A 117 -0.42 0.80 -12.63
N GLN A 118 0.87 0.70 -12.32
CA GLN A 118 1.95 1.31 -13.10
C GLN A 118 3.08 0.33 -13.37
N VAL A 119 3.72 0.47 -14.53
CA VAL A 119 4.94 -0.28 -14.85
C VAL A 119 6.12 0.37 -14.12
N VAL A 120 6.95 -0.44 -13.47
CA VAL A 120 8.08 -0.02 -12.67
C VAL A 120 9.39 -0.39 -13.37
N ARG A 121 10.37 0.51 -13.34
CA ARG A 121 11.72 0.18 -13.76
C ARG A 121 12.47 -0.49 -12.62
N THR A 122 12.67 -1.79 -12.71
CA THR A 122 13.28 -2.63 -11.66
C THR A 122 14.58 -2.06 -11.11
N ASN A 123 15.54 -1.69 -11.96
CA ASN A 123 16.83 -1.15 -11.53
C ASN A 123 16.72 0.16 -10.73
N MET A 124 15.75 1.02 -11.07
CA MET A 124 15.55 2.29 -10.35
C MET A 124 14.76 2.06 -9.06
N PHE A 125 13.88 1.09 -9.08
CA PHE A 125 13.09 0.69 -7.94
C PHE A 125 13.95 -0.03 -6.89
N ASP A 126 14.91 -0.85 -7.31
CA ASP A 126 15.90 -1.48 -6.43
C ASP A 126 16.70 -0.43 -5.65
N VAL A 127 17.21 0.60 -6.34
CA VAL A 127 17.90 1.72 -5.67
C VAL A 127 16.96 2.46 -4.71
N ALA A 128 15.71 2.69 -5.09
CA ALA A 128 14.75 3.36 -4.23
C ALA A 128 14.43 2.54 -2.97
N LEU A 129 14.32 1.20 -3.10
CA LEU A 129 14.15 0.30 -1.95
C LEU A 129 15.34 0.36 -0.99
N ARG A 130 16.57 0.35 -1.51
CA ARG A 130 17.77 0.51 -0.69
C ARG A 130 17.79 1.83 0.05
N ILE A 131 17.36 2.92 -0.60
CA ILE A 131 17.27 4.23 0.05
C ILE A 131 16.26 4.18 1.20
N VAL A 132 15.09 3.62 0.98
CA VAL A 132 14.04 3.59 2.00
C VAL A 132 14.41 2.73 3.20
N GLU A 133 15.11 1.60 2.97
CA GLU A 133 15.50 0.66 4.01
C GLU A 133 16.73 1.16 4.82
N PHE A 134 17.75 1.65 4.14
CA PHE A 134 19.05 1.94 4.77
C PHE A 134 19.28 3.43 5.04
N HIS A 135 18.53 4.33 4.41
CA HIS A 135 18.67 5.76 4.63
C HIS A 135 17.44 6.35 5.31
N ASN A 136 17.58 6.67 6.60
CA ASN A 136 16.54 7.37 7.35
C ASN A 136 16.98 8.82 7.64
N PRO A 137 16.41 9.82 6.94
CA PRO A 137 16.79 11.22 7.12
C PRO A 137 16.44 11.75 8.52
N ALA A 138 15.51 11.14 9.23
CA ALA A 138 15.14 11.54 10.58
C ALA A 138 16.24 11.23 11.61
N LEU A 139 16.97 10.13 11.43
CA LEU A 139 18.08 9.78 12.32
C LEU A 139 19.22 10.80 12.26
N TYR A 140 19.49 11.34 11.07
CA TYR A 140 20.53 12.37 10.90
C TYR A 140 20.14 13.72 11.52
N LYS A 141 18.84 14.02 11.61
CA LYS A 141 18.33 15.22 12.27
C LYS A 141 18.32 15.10 13.81
N ALA A 142 18.14 13.89 14.32
CA ALA A 142 18.02 13.62 15.75
C ALA A 142 19.40 13.50 16.47
N SER A 143 20.49 13.27 15.75
CA SER A 143 21.82 13.11 16.36
C SER A 143 22.43 14.46 16.69
N PRO A 144 22.65 14.81 17.98
CA PRO A 144 23.23 16.09 18.39
C PRO A 144 24.69 16.28 17.90
N SER A 145 25.42 15.19 17.68
CA SER A 145 26.75 15.22 17.08
C SER A 145 26.75 15.52 15.58
N ALA A 146 25.64 15.25 14.89
CA ALA A 146 25.46 15.57 13.48
C ALA A 146 25.30 17.06 13.23
N HIS A 147 24.75 17.81 14.20
CA HIS A 147 24.56 19.25 14.05
C HIS A 147 25.87 20.04 13.97
N ALA A 148 26.93 19.58 14.62
CA ALA A 148 28.24 20.27 14.62
C ALA A 148 29.06 20.02 13.34
N LYS A 149 28.94 18.84 12.74
CA LYS A 149 29.70 18.47 11.53
C LYS A 149 28.95 18.65 10.22
N ASN A 150 27.62 18.61 10.26
CA ASN A 150 26.76 18.63 9.07
C ASN A 150 25.96 19.93 8.91
N GLN A 151 26.41 21.04 9.52
CA GLN A 151 25.84 22.36 9.30
C GLN A 151 25.98 22.73 7.81
N GLY A 152 24.98 22.41 7.00
CA GLY A 152 24.95 22.69 5.56
C GLY A 152 24.89 21.46 4.66
N GLN A 153 25.00 20.24 5.19
CA GLN A 153 24.86 19.04 4.38
C GLN A 153 23.38 18.70 4.18
N LEU A 154 22.94 18.68 2.92
CA LEU A 154 21.58 18.35 2.56
C LEU A 154 21.32 16.86 2.78
N VAL A 155 20.46 16.53 3.73
CA VAL A 155 20.08 15.18 4.08
C VAL A 155 18.74 14.84 3.39
N HIS A 156 18.79 14.49 2.15
CA HIS A 156 17.64 14.01 1.37
C HIS A 156 17.96 12.70 0.66
N ASP A 157 16.98 12.07 0.07
CA ASP A 157 17.09 10.74 -0.53
C ASP A 157 18.08 10.66 -1.72
N LEU A 158 18.42 11.77 -2.36
CA LEU A 158 19.38 11.85 -3.45
C LEU A 158 20.69 12.55 -3.04
N SER A 159 20.95 12.68 -1.76
CA SER A 159 22.17 13.28 -1.24
C SER A 159 23.37 12.34 -1.28
N GLU A 160 24.56 12.88 -1.12
CA GLU A 160 25.78 12.08 -1.00
C GLU A 160 25.76 11.20 0.26
N THR A 161 25.16 11.69 1.34
CA THR A 161 24.97 10.90 2.57
C THR A 161 24.11 9.67 2.34
N ALA A 162 23.03 9.77 1.54
CA ALA A 162 22.24 8.63 1.14
C ALA A 162 23.02 7.64 0.27
N PHE A 163 23.87 8.15 -0.63
CA PHE A 163 24.74 7.32 -1.46
C PHE A 163 25.76 6.54 -0.63
N GLN A 164 26.41 7.18 0.33
CA GLN A 164 27.36 6.55 1.24
C GLN A 164 26.65 5.51 2.13
N ALA A 165 25.51 5.85 2.72
CA ALA A 165 24.73 4.94 3.54
C ALA A 165 24.33 3.66 2.78
N ILE A 166 23.93 3.77 1.51
CA ILE A 166 23.59 2.61 0.68
C ILE A 166 24.84 1.76 0.35
N ARG A 167 25.99 2.41 0.13
CA ARG A 167 27.22 1.72 -0.24
C ARG A 167 27.83 0.97 0.94
N GLU A 168 27.74 1.55 2.14
CA GLU A 168 28.31 0.98 3.38
C GLU A 168 27.36 0.01 4.06
N ALA A 169 26.06 0.04 3.72
CA ALA A 169 25.07 -0.83 4.33
C ALA A 169 25.35 -2.30 4.05
N THR A 170 25.51 -3.07 5.11
CA THR A 170 25.48 -4.54 5.05
C THR A 170 24.02 -4.98 5.00
N ILE A 171 23.68 -5.81 4.02
CA ILE A 171 22.30 -6.28 3.81
C ILE A 171 22.01 -7.44 4.77
N PRO A 172 21.19 -7.26 5.82
CA PRO A 172 20.81 -8.37 6.67
C PRO A 172 19.84 -9.31 5.91
N PRO A 173 19.99 -10.64 6.04
CA PRO A 173 19.18 -11.60 5.29
C PRO A 173 17.69 -11.49 5.55
N ASN A 174 17.27 -10.98 6.72
CA ASN A 174 15.88 -10.81 7.12
C ASN A 174 15.28 -9.44 6.73
N SER A 175 16.04 -8.59 6.03
CA SER A 175 15.50 -7.28 5.60
C SER A 175 14.44 -7.43 4.51
N ALA A 176 13.49 -6.50 4.47
CA ALA A 176 12.49 -6.45 3.41
C ALA A 176 13.14 -6.31 2.03
N TYR A 177 14.28 -5.62 1.96
CA TYR A 177 15.07 -5.53 0.74
C TYR A 177 15.59 -6.90 0.27
N ALA A 178 16.19 -7.71 1.17
CA ALA A 178 16.75 -9.03 0.82
C ALA A 178 15.65 -9.99 0.33
N GLN A 179 14.44 -9.89 0.87
CA GLN A 179 13.28 -10.67 0.45
C GLN A 179 12.71 -10.23 -0.90
N LEU A 180 12.69 -8.91 -1.18
CA LEU A 180 12.19 -8.36 -2.44
C LEU A 180 13.17 -8.47 -3.60
N GLN A 181 14.48 -8.45 -3.33
CA GLN A 181 15.51 -8.49 -4.37
C GLN A 181 15.37 -9.64 -5.37
N PRO A 182 15.14 -10.91 -4.95
CA PRO A 182 14.97 -12.02 -5.87
C PRO A 182 13.69 -11.91 -6.71
N LEU A 183 12.68 -11.20 -6.22
CA LEU A 183 11.40 -10.99 -6.93
C LEU A 183 11.50 -9.92 -8.01
N MET A 184 12.54 -9.09 -7.98
CA MET A 184 12.77 -7.98 -8.89
C MET A 184 13.43 -8.39 -10.21
N VAL A 185 13.03 -9.51 -10.78
CA VAL A 185 13.57 -10.01 -12.04
C VAL A 185 12.56 -9.79 -13.16
N GLY A 186 13.02 -9.19 -14.27
CA GLY A 186 12.20 -8.95 -15.45
C GLY A 186 11.32 -7.69 -15.39
N PRO A 187 10.31 -7.58 -16.26
CA PRO A 187 9.40 -6.46 -16.31
C PRO A 187 8.34 -6.58 -15.22
N ILE A 188 8.31 -5.60 -14.31
CA ILE A 188 7.42 -5.57 -13.15
C ILE A 188 6.43 -4.41 -13.26
N ALA A 189 5.20 -4.67 -12.89
CA ALA A 189 4.19 -3.67 -12.63
C ALA A 189 3.87 -3.65 -11.12
N ALA A 190 3.63 -2.48 -10.59
CA ALA A 190 3.19 -2.29 -9.22
C ALA A 190 1.75 -1.79 -9.17
N LEU A 191 0.92 -2.45 -8.41
CA LEU A 191 -0.37 -1.94 -7.98
C LEU A 191 -0.18 -1.26 -6.63
N VAL A 192 -0.54 0.00 -6.56
CA VAL A 192 -0.36 0.87 -5.40
C VAL A 192 -1.71 1.25 -4.82
N LEU A 193 -1.89 0.96 -3.52
CA LEU A 193 -3.06 1.41 -2.75
C LEU A 193 -2.59 2.34 -1.63
N PRO A 194 -3.27 3.47 -1.43
CA PRO A 194 -2.87 4.48 -0.44
C PRO A 194 -3.17 4.05 1.00
N ALA A 195 -4.07 3.09 1.19
CA ALA A 195 -4.42 2.54 2.51
C ALA A 195 -4.55 1.02 2.45
N VAL A 196 -4.36 0.37 3.59
CA VAL A 196 -4.56 -1.07 3.74
C VAL A 196 -6.05 -1.34 3.99
N SER A 197 -6.78 -1.60 2.91
CA SER A 197 -8.18 -2.03 2.96
C SER A 197 -8.32 -3.41 2.35
N PRO A 198 -8.60 -4.44 3.16
CA PRO A 198 -8.78 -5.81 2.65
C PRO A 198 -9.90 -5.93 1.63
N ALA A 199 -11.00 -5.18 1.78
CA ALA A 199 -12.11 -5.21 0.84
C ALA A 199 -11.69 -4.73 -0.56
N HIS A 200 -10.98 -3.60 -0.66
CA HIS A 200 -10.46 -3.10 -1.94
C HIS A 200 -9.36 -4.00 -2.49
N LEU A 201 -8.54 -4.61 -1.61
CA LEU A 201 -7.54 -5.60 -2.00
C LEU A 201 -8.20 -6.86 -2.58
N ALA A 202 -9.25 -7.38 -1.93
CA ALA A 202 -10.02 -8.52 -2.42
C ALA A 202 -10.66 -8.25 -3.79
N ALA A 203 -11.24 -7.06 -3.97
CA ALA A 203 -11.77 -6.63 -5.26
C ALA A 203 -10.67 -6.53 -6.33
N ALA A 204 -9.50 -6.00 -6.00
CA ALA A 204 -8.38 -5.95 -6.92
C ALA A 204 -7.83 -7.35 -7.28
N LEU A 205 -7.73 -8.25 -6.30
CA LEU A 205 -7.28 -9.63 -6.51
C LEU A 205 -8.27 -10.45 -7.33
N SER A 206 -9.58 -10.25 -7.17
CA SER A 206 -10.60 -10.93 -7.96
C SER A 206 -10.47 -10.64 -9.47
N VAL A 207 -9.92 -9.47 -9.82
CA VAL A 207 -9.66 -9.09 -11.22
C VAL A 207 -8.27 -9.55 -11.66
N LEU A 208 -7.22 -9.20 -10.89
CA LEU A 208 -5.83 -9.34 -11.32
C LEU A 208 -5.24 -10.73 -11.09
N SER A 209 -5.65 -11.41 -10.02
CA SER A 209 -5.14 -12.74 -9.66
C SER A 209 -6.26 -13.58 -9.05
N PRO A 210 -7.25 -14.00 -9.86
CA PRO A 210 -8.35 -14.80 -9.35
C PRO A 210 -7.85 -16.16 -8.86
N VAL A 211 -8.28 -16.55 -7.66
CA VAL A 211 -7.99 -17.83 -7.04
C VAL A 211 -9.30 -18.58 -6.80
N HIS A 212 -9.36 -19.81 -7.24
CA HIS A 212 -10.55 -20.64 -7.07
C HIS A 212 -10.86 -20.84 -5.56
N GLY A 213 -12.07 -20.54 -5.17
CA GLY A 213 -12.54 -20.65 -3.77
C GLY A 213 -12.43 -19.37 -2.95
N MET A 214 -11.40 -18.51 -3.15
CA MET A 214 -11.26 -17.23 -2.45
C MET A 214 -11.75 -16.05 -3.29
N PHE A 215 -11.19 -15.92 -4.49
CA PHE A 215 -11.49 -14.84 -5.43
C PHE A 215 -11.83 -15.43 -6.81
N PRO A 216 -13.06 -15.96 -7.00
CA PRO A 216 -13.40 -16.66 -8.23
C PRO A 216 -13.49 -15.72 -9.42
N ALA A 217 -12.88 -16.12 -10.54
CA ALA A 217 -13.04 -15.42 -11.81
C ALA A 217 -14.41 -15.71 -12.44
N PRO A 218 -15.01 -14.74 -13.15
CA PRO A 218 -16.24 -14.98 -13.90
C PRO A 218 -15.99 -15.97 -15.03
N SER A 219 -16.80 -17.04 -15.09
CA SER A 219 -16.62 -18.13 -16.05
C SER A 219 -17.41 -17.98 -17.34
N ARG A 220 -18.47 -17.16 -17.36
CA ARG A 220 -19.39 -17.02 -18.51
C ARG A 220 -19.68 -15.57 -18.80
N LYS A 221 -19.89 -15.23 -20.09
CA LYS A 221 -20.21 -13.86 -20.53
C LYS A 221 -21.45 -13.27 -19.86
N LYS A 222 -22.42 -14.09 -19.45
CA LYS A 222 -23.62 -13.66 -18.71
C LYS A 222 -23.40 -13.47 -17.22
N SER A 223 -22.24 -13.85 -16.69
CA SER A 223 -21.92 -13.68 -15.27
C SER A 223 -21.62 -12.22 -14.96
N PRO A 224 -22.07 -11.70 -13.80
CA PRO A 224 -21.66 -10.39 -13.34
C PRO A 224 -20.12 -10.32 -13.25
N GLY A 225 -19.52 -9.24 -13.72
CA GLY A 225 -18.07 -9.07 -13.71
C GLY A 225 -17.30 -9.78 -14.82
N TYR A 226 -17.97 -10.37 -15.81
CA TYR A 226 -17.27 -10.94 -16.96
C TYR A 226 -16.47 -9.88 -17.72
N HIS A 227 -15.20 -10.20 -17.98
CA HIS A 227 -14.28 -9.27 -18.63
C HIS A 227 -14.29 -9.42 -20.15
N ASP A 228 -14.10 -8.31 -20.86
CA ASP A 228 -13.94 -8.31 -22.31
C ASP A 228 -12.73 -9.16 -22.76
N PRO A 229 -12.73 -9.76 -23.96
CA PRO A 229 -11.63 -10.58 -24.46
C PRO A 229 -10.26 -9.88 -24.41
N ILE A 230 -10.23 -8.57 -24.68
CA ILE A 230 -9.00 -7.76 -24.61
C ILE A 230 -8.46 -7.72 -23.17
N CYS A 231 -9.36 -7.54 -22.19
CA CYS A 231 -8.99 -7.54 -20.78
C CYS A 231 -8.51 -8.93 -20.33
N GLN A 232 -9.20 -10.01 -20.76
CA GLN A 232 -8.80 -11.38 -20.45
C GLN A 232 -7.41 -11.72 -20.97
N ASN A 233 -7.10 -11.31 -22.21
CA ASN A 233 -5.76 -11.46 -22.79
C ASN A 233 -4.71 -10.67 -22.00
N GLY A 234 -5.06 -9.48 -21.52
CA GLY A 234 -4.19 -8.70 -20.66
C GLY A 234 -3.94 -9.35 -19.30
N LEU A 235 -5.00 -9.86 -18.65
CA LEU A 235 -4.92 -10.54 -17.36
C LEU A 235 -4.11 -11.85 -17.44
N ALA A 236 -4.23 -12.61 -18.51
CA ALA A 236 -3.45 -13.82 -18.72
C ALA A 236 -1.92 -13.57 -18.81
N LYS A 237 -1.52 -12.34 -19.12
CA LYS A 237 -0.11 -11.90 -19.20
C LYS A 237 0.41 -11.29 -17.89
N LEU A 238 -0.44 -11.16 -16.86
CA LEU A 238 -0.10 -10.63 -15.55
C LEU A 238 -0.06 -11.76 -14.53
N MET A 239 1.04 -11.84 -13.78
CA MET A 239 1.20 -12.82 -12.72
C MET A 239 1.54 -12.11 -11.41
N LEU A 240 0.78 -12.39 -10.36
CA LEU A 240 1.09 -11.88 -9.02
C LEU A 240 2.34 -12.60 -8.50
N VAL A 241 3.33 -11.84 -8.10
CA VAL A 241 4.59 -12.33 -7.53
C VAL A 241 4.55 -12.23 -6.01
N GLY A 242 4.04 -11.14 -5.48
CA GLY A 242 3.96 -10.88 -4.05
C GLY A 242 3.60 -9.43 -3.78
N GLY A 243 3.72 -9.02 -2.53
CA GLY A 243 3.41 -7.65 -2.12
C GLY A 243 4.21 -7.17 -0.93
N ARG A 244 4.28 -5.85 -0.78
CA ARG A 244 4.77 -5.17 0.41
C ARG A 244 3.59 -4.51 1.11
N ILE A 245 3.30 -4.94 2.32
CA ILE A 245 2.19 -4.45 3.14
C ILE A 245 2.78 -3.95 4.47
N GLU A 246 2.59 -2.68 4.77
CA GLU A 246 3.12 -2.03 5.99
C GLU A 246 4.63 -2.28 6.22
N GLY A 247 5.41 -2.29 5.14
CA GLY A 247 6.85 -2.53 5.20
C GLY A 247 7.28 -3.99 5.23
N LYS A 248 6.37 -4.93 5.46
CA LYS A 248 6.65 -6.37 5.40
C LYS A 248 6.39 -6.94 4.00
N VAL A 249 7.14 -7.97 3.65
CA VAL A 249 7.01 -8.65 2.36
C VAL A 249 6.17 -9.89 2.52
N PHE A 250 5.24 -10.08 1.60
CA PHE A 250 4.34 -11.22 1.54
C PHE A 250 4.42 -11.89 0.18
N ASP A 251 4.42 -13.21 0.20
CA ASP A 251 4.25 -14.02 -1.01
C ASP A 251 2.80 -13.96 -1.50
N GLN A 252 2.54 -14.57 -2.65
CA GLN A 252 1.20 -14.68 -3.22
C GLN A 252 0.17 -15.23 -2.22
N ALA A 253 0.53 -16.28 -1.46
CA ALA A 253 -0.35 -16.86 -0.46
C ALA A 253 -0.65 -15.88 0.68
N GLY A 254 0.36 -15.13 1.15
CA GLY A 254 0.21 -14.11 2.18
C GLY A 254 -0.65 -12.93 1.72
N VAL A 255 -0.48 -12.48 0.48
CA VAL A 255 -1.32 -11.42 -0.10
C VAL A 255 -2.78 -11.86 -0.18
N ASN A 256 -3.03 -13.08 -0.63
CA ASN A 256 -4.37 -13.64 -0.69
C ASN A 256 -4.99 -13.74 0.71
N TRP A 257 -4.22 -14.20 1.70
CA TRP A 257 -4.67 -14.25 3.09
C TRP A 257 -5.08 -12.87 3.62
N VAL A 258 -4.29 -11.83 3.36
CA VAL A 258 -4.66 -10.45 3.77
C VAL A 258 -5.95 -10.00 3.08
N GLY A 259 -6.17 -10.38 1.81
CA GLY A 259 -7.41 -10.09 1.09
C GLY A 259 -8.65 -10.81 1.63
N THR A 260 -8.48 -11.92 2.36
CA THR A 260 -9.60 -12.66 2.97
C THR A 260 -9.99 -12.17 4.36
N ILE A 261 -9.24 -11.21 4.94
CA ILE A 261 -9.56 -10.66 6.26
C ILE A 261 -10.85 -9.85 6.20
N GLU A 262 -11.90 -10.37 6.80
CA GLU A 262 -13.20 -9.69 6.90
C GLU A 262 -13.13 -8.54 7.91
N GLY A 263 -13.73 -7.40 7.56
CA GLY A 263 -13.79 -6.22 8.45
C GLY A 263 -12.47 -5.47 8.63
N GLY A 264 -11.39 -5.83 7.94
CA GLY A 264 -10.11 -5.12 7.98
C GLY A 264 -9.47 -5.06 9.37
N LEU A 265 -8.84 -3.93 9.69
CA LEU A 265 -8.21 -3.71 11.00
C LEU A 265 -9.21 -3.74 12.17
N ASP A 266 -10.40 -3.22 11.95
CA ASP A 266 -11.43 -3.19 13.00
C ASP A 266 -11.98 -4.61 13.24
N GLY A 267 -12.12 -5.43 12.20
CA GLY A 267 -12.43 -6.85 12.33
C GLY A 267 -11.38 -7.62 13.12
N LEU A 268 -10.09 -7.39 12.84
CA LEU A 268 -8.99 -8.00 13.61
C LEU A 268 -8.97 -7.55 15.07
N ARG A 269 -9.21 -6.26 15.33
CA ARG A 269 -9.34 -5.73 16.70
C ARG A 269 -10.51 -6.37 17.43
N ALA A 270 -11.67 -6.46 16.77
CA ALA A 270 -12.84 -7.12 17.33
C ALA A 270 -12.58 -8.61 17.66
N GLN A 271 -11.90 -9.35 16.77
CA GLN A 271 -11.49 -10.72 17.00
C GLN A 271 -10.53 -10.83 18.19
N LEU A 272 -9.55 -9.94 18.31
CA LEU A 272 -8.63 -9.91 19.43
C LEU A 272 -9.36 -9.65 20.75
N VAL A 273 -10.27 -8.68 20.78
CA VAL A 273 -11.11 -8.41 21.95
C VAL A 273 -11.97 -9.63 22.29
N ALA A 274 -12.60 -10.26 21.30
CA ALA A 274 -13.42 -11.45 21.49
C ALA A 274 -12.61 -12.63 22.03
N THR A 275 -11.37 -12.84 21.55
CA THR A 275 -10.50 -13.92 22.09
C THR A 275 -10.07 -13.63 23.53
N LEU A 276 -9.75 -12.39 23.88
CA LEU A 276 -9.42 -11.99 25.24
C LEU A 276 -10.62 -12.12 26.18
N GLN A 277 -11.80 -11.67 25.74
CA GLN A 277 -13.05 -11.86 26.50
C GLN A 277 -13.40 -13.34 26.66
N GLY A 278 -13.26 -14.13 25.58
CA GLY A 278 -13.49 -15.57 25.61
C GLY A 278 -12.57 -16.30 26.58
N ALA A 279 -11.30 -15.92 26.67
CA ALA A 279 -10.36 -16.46 27.64
C ALA A 279 -10.79 -16.11 29.08
N GLY A 280 -11.20 -14.87 29.35
CA GLY A 280 -11.72 -14.43 30.64
C GLY A 280 -13.00 -15.18 31.03
N LEU A 281 -13.96 -15.26 30.10
CA LEU A 281 -15.20 -16.02 30.32
C LEU A 281 -14.95 -17.52 30.51
N GLY A 282 -13.95 -18.10 29.83
CA GLY A 282 -13.56 -19.50 30.03
C GLY A 282 -13.06 -19.78 31.44
N VAL A 283 -12.25 -18.87 32.01
CA VAL A 283 -11.77 -18.99 33.39
C VAL A 283 -12.93 -18.85 34.39
N THR A 284 -13.80 -17.86 34.22
CA THR A 284 -14.95 -17.67 35.10
C THR A 284 -15.91 -18.85 35.01
N ALA A 285 -16.20 -19.37 33.83
CA ALA A 285 -17.03 -20.55 33.63
C ALA A 285 -16.41 -21.80 34.24
N ALA A 286 -15.09 -21.98 34.21
CA ALA A 286 -14.40 -23.09 34.85
C ALA A 286 -14.49 -23.00 36.38
N LEU A 287 -14.37 -21.80 36.95
CA LEU A 287 -14.52 -21.56 38.39
C LEU A 287 -15.97 -21.76 38.86
N GLU A 288 -16.95 -21.23 38.12
CA GLU A 288 -18.37 -21.40 38.43
C GLU A 288 -18.85 -22.84 38.19
N GLY A 289 -18.30 -23.50 37.16
CA GLY A 289 -18.68 -24.88 36.80
C GLY A 289 -18.44 -25.88 37.93
N GLY A 290 -17.36 -25.70 38.71
CA GLY A 290 -17.08 -26.53 39.88
C GLY A 290 -18.17 -26.42 40.95
N SER A 291 -18.53 -25.20 41.33
CA SER A 291 -19.56 -24.95 42.35
C SER A 291 -20.96 -25.36 41.88
N ARG A 292 -21.28 -25.06 40.61
CA ARG A 292 -22.55 -25.42 39.99
C ARG A 292 -22.74 -26.92 39.85
N ASN A 293 -21.71 -27.67 39.51
CA ASN A 293 -21.76 -29.11 39.40
C ASN A 293 -21.97 -29.78 40.79
N ILE A 294 -21.30 -29.26 41.83
CA ILE A 294 -21.51 -29.73 43.20
C ILE A 294 -22.94 -29.44 43.66
N TRP A 295 -23.43 -28.23 43.39
CA TRP A 295 -24.80 -27.86 43.72
C TRP A 295 -25.82 -28.75 43.02
N LEU A 296 -25.67 -28.98 41.70
CA LEU A 296 -26.56 -29.88 40.93
C LEU A 296 -26.51 -31.32 41.46
N ALA A 297 -25.32 -31.82 41.82
CA ALA A 297 -25.19 -33.16 42.42
C ALA A 297 -25.91 -33.27 43.76
N LEU A 298 -25.79 -32.26 44.64
CA LEU A 298 -26.48 -32.22 45.93
C LEU A 298 -28.00 -32.09 45.76
N GLU A 299 -28.45 -31.24 44.83
CA GLU A 299 -29.87 -31.05 44.55
C GLU A 299 -30.50 -32.33 43.94
N SER A 300 -29.79 -32.99 43.01
CA SER A 300 -30.24 -34.26 42.45
C SER A 300 -30.35 -35.33 43.52
N ARG A 301 -29.40 -35.37 44.47
CA ARG A 301 -29.48 -36.32 45.60
C ARG A 301 -30.62 -36.00 46.58
N ARG A 302 -30.85 -34.69 46.83
CA ARG A 302 -31.99 -34.25 47.63
C ARG A 302 -33.32 -34.71 47.01
N VAL A 303 -33.53 -34.47 45.73
CA VAL A 303 -34.75 -34.88 45.00
C VAL A 303 -34.93 -36.40 45.03
N GLN A 304 -33.82 -37.19 44.96
CA GLN A 304 -33.89 -38.64 45.09
C GLN A 304 -34.37 -39.07 46.47
N LEU A 305 -33.85 -38.44 47.54
CA LEU A 305 -34.22 -38.75 48.89
C LEU A 305 -35.68 -38.35 49.23
N ASP A 306 -36.12 -37.17 48.70
CA ASP A 306 -37.50 -36.74 48.84
C ASP A 306 -38.47 -37.73 48.16
N GLY A 307 -38.09 -38.20 46.93
CA GLY A 307 -38.88 -39.19 46.19
C GLY A 307 -38.84 -40.63 46.79
N GLU A 308 -37.86 -40.97 47.59
CA GLU A 308 -37.84 -42.21 48.33
C GLU A 308 -38.78 -42.15 49.57
N ASN A 309 -38.90 -40.96 50.18
CA ASN A 309 -39.77 -40.77 51.37
C ASN A 309 -41.27 -40.70 51.00
N ASP A 310 -41.62 -40.33 49.75
CA ASP A 310 -42.99 -40.26 49.24
C ASP A 310 -43.54 -41.58 48.68
N LYS A 311 -42.78 -42.69 48.74
CA LYS A 311 -43.28 -44.01 48.41
C LYS A 311 -44.05 -44.53 49.58
N PRO A 312 -45.40 -44.73 49.48
CA PRO A 312 -46.14 -45.39 50.55
C PRO A 312 -45.65 -46.85 50.72
N GLU A 313 -45.34 -47.22 51.95
CA GLU A 313 -45.07 -48.62 52.29
C GLU A 313 -46.27 -49.49 51.90
N PRO A 314 -46.01 -50.72 51.36
CA PRO A 314 -47.06 -51.57 50.84
C PRO A 314 -47.89 -52.19 51.99
#